data_781d0aca51e2429634a9c93833d97d7f
#
_entry.id   781d0aca51e2429634a9c93833d97d7f
#
_cell.length_a   1.000
_cell.length_b   1.000
_cell.length_c   1.000
_cell.angle_alpha   90.00
_cell.angle_beta   90.00
_cell.angle_gamma   90.00
#
_symmetry.space_group_name_H-M   'P 1'
#
loop_
_entity.id
_entity.type
_entity.pdbx_description
1 polymer ?
#
loop_
_entity_poly.entity_id
_entity_poly.type
_entity_poly.pdbx_seq_one_letter_code
_entity_poly.pdbx_strand_id
1 'polypeptide(L)'
;MWRENTFSMRSEQGGEERSELLIDVQQMSKIYNEGRENEVRALDNISLSVQWGEFLCILGQSGSGKSTLMNILGCLDIPTYGTYYLDGQPVSDMKPSVLAGIRNREIGFIFQGFNLIPALTAIENVELPLIYRGIGREERRRLAADALCSVGLEKRMDHRPGEMSGGQQQRVAIARAIVNEPEILLLDEPLGALDYKMRKEMQFELKEMHKELGITFIFVTHDQEEALALSDKVVVMADGKIQQAGKPEDIYKVPENAFVADFIGESNIFDAKMVGDCRLSIHGVEFGCKENFPLGDHVEAVIRPESVILCPAGEGKIQGKVHSSVFKGTFHEIVIYSGKSEIVAQNEEAIEAGTKVGIDIKPQGIHVMPYNQNINHYEGLMDASGHVLFVDGSRKPDLIKLFSGKVPENTEGIHVMASFLPADANLSDDPAEGFVEGNIISIIYKGDHYKYKIRSKNDVDYYVDDEWLWNMGDYVSVVVPDEKITYEVINKGARDD
;
A
#
# COMPACT_ATOMS: atom_id res chain seq x y z
N MET A 1 -5.55 7.32 34.67
CA MET A 1 -4.94 7.10 36.02
C MET A 1 -3.50 6.54 35.92
N TRP A 2 -2.84 6.68 34.73
CA TRP A 2 -1.48 6.16 34.43
C TRP A 2 -0.36 7.21 34.56
N ARG A 3 -0.67 8.50 34.72
CA ARG A 3 0.28 9.59 34.37
C ARG A 3 0.83 10.43 35.49
N GLU A 4 0.47 10.26 36.76
CA GLU A 4 1.01 11.21 37.74
C GLU A 4 2.39 10.86 38.32
N ASN A 5 2.94 9.66 38.11
CA ASN A 5 4.19 9.27 38.78
C ASN A 5 5.32 8.63 37.97
N THR A 6 5.17 8.31 36.69
CA THR A 6 6.22 7.51 36.00
C THR A 6 6.92 8.21 34.83
N PHE A 7 6.25 9.11 34.13
CA PHE A 7 6.83 9.77 32.95
C PHE A 7 7.76 10.95 33.28
N SER A 8 7.67 11.50 34.49
CA SER A 8 8.52 12.62 34.95
C SER A 8 9.94 12.20 35.35
N MET A 9 10.21 10.91 35.54
CA MET A 9 11.54 10.44 36.02
C MET A 9 12.52 10.07 34.91
N ARG A 10 12.09 9.87 33.66
CA ARG A 10 13.01 9.54 32.54
C ARG A 10 13.69 10.74 31.89
N SER A 11 13.13 11.94 32.04
CA SER A 11 13.73 13.19 31.52
C SER A 11 14.97 13.67 32.28
N GLU A 12 15.32 13.04 33.41
CA GLU A 12 16.44 13.47 34.26
C GLU A 12 17.64 12.48 34.33
N GLN A 13 17.57 11.32 33.67
CA GLN A 13 18.67 10.34 33.70
C GLN A 13 19.20 10.05 32.29
N GLY A 14 20.13 10.85 31.83
CA GLY A 14 20.93 10.61 30.64
C GLY A 14 20.93 11.81 29.71
N GLY A 15 21.98 12.61 29.74
CA GLY A 15 22.16 13.79 28.90
C GLY A 15 22.53 13.46 27.44
N GLU A 16 21.88 12.48 26.82
CA GLU A 16 21.87 12.31 25.37
C GLU A 16 20.64 13.05 24.83
N GLU A 17 20.87 14.02 23.94
CA GLU A 17 19.79 14.70 23.21
C GLU A 17 19.00 13.65 22.43
N ARG A 18 17.70 13.53 22.68
CA ARG A 18 16.78 12.67 21.90
C ARG A 18 16.82 13.12 20.45
N SER A 19 16.85 12.16 19.53
CA SER A 19 16.66 12.45 18.11
C SER A 19 15.30 13.11 17.87
N GLU A 20 15.21 14.02 16.89
CA GLU A 20 13.92 14.59 16.45
C GLU A 20 12.95 13.51 15.98
N LEU A 21 13.47 12.45 15.38
CA LEU A 21 12.72 11.30 14.88
C LEU A 21 12.96 10.09 15.78
N LEU A 22 11.90 9.36 16.09
CA LEU A 22 12.01 8.08 16.75
C LEU A 22 12.51 7.01 15.77
N ILE A 23 11.96 6.99 14.55
CA ILE A 23 12.35 6.07 13.47
C ILE A 23 12.75 6.88 12.24
N ASP A 24 13.93 6.57 11.69
CA ASP A 24 14.38 7.08 10.41
C ASP A 24 14.91 5.92 9.54
N VAL A 25 14.22 5.67 8.44
CA VAL A 25 14.55 4.65 7.45
C VAL A 25 14.97 5.35 6.17
N GLN A 26 16.18 5.04 5.66
CA GLN A 26 16.76 5.67 4.50
C GLN A 26 17.14 4.64 3.45
N GLN A 27 16.50 4.72 2.27
CA GLN A 27 16.75 3.90 1.08
C GLN A 27 16.86 2.40 1.39
N MET A 28 16.02 1.93 2.29
CA MET A 28 16.06 0.57 2.78
C MET A 28 15.50 -0.42 1.77
N SER A 29 16.23 -1.50 1.53
CA SER A 29 15.78 -2.63 0.73
C SER A 29 15.96 -3.94 1.48
N LYS A 30 15.02 -4.88 1.26
CA LYS A 30 15.09 -6.23 1.79
C LYS A 30 14.94 -7.24 0.68
N ILE A 31 15.98 -8.04 0.47
CA ILE A 31 16.02 -9.09 -0.54
C ILE A 31 16.24 -10.42 0.17
N TYR A 32 15.30 -11.35 0.01
CA TYR A 32 15.45 -12.72 0.49
C TYR A 32 16.09 -13.58 -0.60
N ASN A 33 16.98 -14.49 -0.21
CA ASN A 33 17.70 -15.42 -1.12
C ASN A 33 18.44 -14.72 -2.26
N GLU A 34 19.04 -13.56 -1.98
CA GLU A 34 19.78 -12.75 -2.96
C GLU A 34 20.75 -13.59 -3.80
N GLY A 35 20.71 -13.41 -5.13
CA GLY A 35 21.54 -14.12 -6.10
C GLY A 35 21.14 -15.59 -6.34
N ARG A 36 19.99 -16.04 -5.87
CA ARG A 36 19.45 -17.39 -6.11
C ARG A 36 18.24 -17.35 -7.02
N GLU A 37 17.85 -18.49 -7.60
CA GLU A 37 16.67 -18.62 -8.46
C GLU A 37 15.34 -18.20 -7.79
N ASN A 38 15.28 -18.28 -6.47
CA ASN A 38 14.11 -17.88 -5.66
C ASN A 38 14.36 -16.56 -4.90
N GLU A 39 15.06 -15.64 -5.52
CA GLU A 39 15.22 -14.29 -4.99
C GLU A 39 13.87 -13.57 -4.90
N VAL A 40 13.60 -12.94 -3.75
CA VAL A 40 12.41 -12.12 -3.54
C VAL A 40 12.81 -10.76 -2.98
N ARG A 41 12.55 -9.70 -3.73
CA ARG A 41 12.71 -8.31 -3.28
C ARG A 41 11.44 -7.87 -2.54
N ALA A 42 11.43 -8.09 -1.23
CA ALA A 42 10.27 -7.80 -0.39
C ALA A 42 10.11 -6.32 -0.07
N LEU A 43 11.21 -5.55 -0.02
CA LEU A 43 11.22 -4.10 0.10
C LEU A 43 12.22 -3.52 -0.91
N ASP A 44 11.84 -2.43 -1.56
CA ASP A 44 12.64 -1.79 -2.60
C ASP A 44 12.72 -0.28 -2.36
N ASN A 45 13.89 0.18 -1.91
CA ASN A 45 14.23 1.59 -1.72
C ASN A 45 13.23 2.37 -0.83
N ILE A 46 12.85 1.81 0.33
CA ILE A 46 11.93 2.42 1.28
C ILE A 46 12.64 3.55 2.05
N SER A 47 12.01 4.73 2.09
CA SER A 47 12.38 5.81 3.01
C SER A 47 11.16 6.23 3.81
N LEU A 48 11.30 6.28 5.14
CA LEU A 48 10.19 6.55 6.06
C LEU A 48 10.71 7.16 7.34
N SER A 49 10.09 8.24 7.79
CA SER A 49 10.33 8.87 9.09
C SER A 49 9.09 8.80 9.97
N VAL A 50 9.28 8.52 11.27
CA VAL A 50 8.21 8.47 12.27
C VAL A 50 8.61 9.32 13.47
N GLN A 51 7.70 10.20 13.90
CA GLN A 51 7.89 11.07 15.05
C GLN A 51 7.55 10.35 16.35
N TRP A 52 8.04 10.89 17.47
CA TRP A 52 7.66 10.45 18.80
C TRP A 52 6.16 10.66 19.03
N GLY A 53 5.49 9.61 19.54
CA GLY A 53 4.05 9.67 19.84
C GLY A 53 3.14 9.72 18.61
N GLU A 54 3.64 9.46 17.41
CA GLU A 54 2.85 9.41 16.17
C GLU A 54 2.09 8.08 16.06
N PHE A 55 0.84 8.13 15.61
CA PHE A 55 0.09 6.93 15.22
C PHE A 55 0.26 6.73 13.70
N LEU A 56 1.19 5.87 13.31
CA LEU A 56 1.45 5.51 11.93
C LEU A 56 0.64 4.28 11.52
N CYS A 57 -0.05 4.34 10.38
CA CYS A 57 -0.66 3.18 9.76
C CYS A 57 0.07 2.78 8.47
N ILE A 58 0.43 1.50 8.34
CA ILE A 58 0.99 0.89 7.13
C ILE A 58 -0.11 0.08 6.45
N LEU A 59 -0.53 0.54 5.28
CA LEU A 59 -1.66 0.02 4.53
C LEU A 59 -1.20 -0.54 3.18
N GLY A 60 -1.77 -1.64 2.72
CA GLY A 60 -1.46 -2.23 1.41
C GLY A 60 -2.08 -3.62 1.24
N GLN A 61 -2.07 -4.12 0.02
CA GLN A 61 -2.56 -5.47 -0.30
C GLN A 61 -1.65 -6.56 0.30
N SER A 62 -2.12 -7.82 0.30
CA SER A 62 -1.28 -8.96 0.67
C SER A 62 -0.05 -9.03 -0.25
N GLY A 63 1.12 -9.30 0.32
CA GLY A 63 2.38 -9.35 -0.44
C GLY A 63 3.03 -7.99 -0.72
N SER A 64 2.46 -6.86 -0.32
CA SER A 64 3.04 -5.53 -0.56
C SER A 64 4.30 -5.20 0.26
N GLY A 65 4.74 -6.09 1.16
CA GLY A 65 5.94 -5.89 1.98
C GLY A 65 5.70 -5.40 3.41
N LYS A 66 4.44 -5.17 3.82
CA LYS A 66 4.09 -4.64 5.17
C LYS A 66 4.69 -5.42 6.33
N SER A 67 4.50 -6.74 6.35
CA SER A 67 5.02 -7.60 7.42
C SER A 67 6.55 -7.62 7.44
N THR A 68 7.20 -7.54 6.26
CA THR A 68 8.66 -7.41 6.17
C THR A 68 9.14 -6.09 6.76
N LEU A 69 8.46 -4.98 6.40
CA LEU A 69 8.77 -3.66 6.95
C LEU A 69 8.56 -3.65 8.48
N MET A 70 7.44 -4.17 8.97
CA MET A 70 7.16 -4.27 10.40
C MET A 70 8.20 -5.11 11.14
N ASN A 71 8.65 -6.24 10.57
CA ASN A 71 9.68 -7.08 11.16
C ASN A 71 11.01 -6.34 11.30
N ILE A 72 11.39 -5.53 10.32
CA ILE A 72 12.62 -4.74 10.40
C ILE A 72 12.46 -3.61 11.42
N LEU A 73 11.34 -2.87 11.40
CA LEU A 73 11.06 -1.82 12.38
C LEU A 73 11.03 -2.38 13.81
N GLY A 74 10.55 -3.62 13.94
CA GLY A 74 10.53 -4.36 15.20
C GLY A 74 11.85 -5.03 15.59
N CYS A 75 12.96 -4.79 14.87
CA CYS A 75 14.25 -5.44 15.12
C CYS A 75 14.18 -6.98 15.11
N LEU A 76 13.19 -7.58 14.43
CA LEU A 76 13.08 -9.05 14.22
C LEU A 76 13.88 -9.49 13.01
N ASP A 77 14.10 -8.60 12.04
CA ASP A 77 14.92 -8.80 10.85
C ASP A 77 15.79 -7.56 10.62
N ILE A 78 16.75 -7.66 9.71
CA ILE A 78 17.64 -6.56 9.32
C ILE A 78 17.50 -6.28 7.82
N PRO A 79 17.71 -5.04 7.37
CA PRO A 79 17.69 -4.72 5.94
C PRO A 79 18.86 -5.39 5.20
N THR A 80 18.71 -5.59 3.88
CA THR A 80 19.81 -6.02 3.01
C THR A 80 20.66 -4.81 2.60
N TYR A 81 20.00 -3.69 2.28
CA TYR A 81 20.63 -2.41 1.93
C TYR A 81 19.92 -1.25 2.60
N GLY A 82 20.59 -0.10 2.64
CA GLY A 82 20.08 1.11 3.29
C GLY A 82 20.30 1.10 4.80
N THR A 83 19.73 2.08 5.48
CA THR A 83 19.94 2.28 6.91
C THR A 83 18.61 2.43 7.65
N TYR A 84 18.60 1.93 8.88
CA TYR A 84 17.52 2.12 9.83
C TYR A 84 18.08 2.65 11.15
N TYR A 85 17.58 3.80 11.57
CA TYR A 85 17.90 4.43 12.85
C TYR A 85 16.69 4.38 13.78
N LEU A 86 16.93 3.97 15.02
CA LEU A 86 15.98 4.03 16.13
C LEU A 86 16.54 4.96 17.19
N ASP A 87 15.84 6.05 17.50
CA ASP A 87 16.29 7.14 18.37
C ASP A 87 17.73 7.58 18.03
N GLY A 88 18.00 7.79 16.74
CA GLY A 88 19.29 8.19 16.21
C GLY A 88 20.38 7.11 16.21
N GLN A 89 20.11 5.91 16.72
CA GLN A 89 21.08 4.80 16.78
C GLN A 89 20.93 3.89 15.55
N PRO A 90 22.02 3.57 14.80
CA PRO A 90 21.95 2.71 13.62
C PRO A 90 21.70 1.25 14.03
N VAL A 91 20.49 0.75 13.73
CA VAL A 91 20.05 -0.60 14.12
C VAL A 91 20.62 -1.68 13.18
N SER A 92 20.84 -1.33 11.91
CA SER A 92 21.26 -2.28 10.86
C SER A 92 22.55 -3.05 11.17
N ASP A 93 23.47 -2.43 11.92
CA ASP A 93 24.78 -2.98 12.24
C ASP A 93 24.88 -3.61 13.64
N MET A 94 23.76 -3.63 14.39
CA MET A 94 23.76 -4.10 15.77
C MET A 94 23.82 -5.63 15.87
N LYS A 95 24.53 -6.11 16.91
CA LYS A 95 24.58 -7.54 17.21
C LYS A 95 23.19 -8.07 17.63
N PRO A 96 22.88 -9.35 17.33
CA PRO A 96 21.59 -9.95 17.71
C PRO A 96 21.22 -9.84 19.18
N SER A 97 22.22 -9.86 20.08
CA SER A 97 22.01 -9.70 21.53
C SER A 97 21.55 -8.28 21.91
N VAL A 98 22.06 -7.26 21.20
CA VAL A 98 21.66 -5.86 21.41
C VAL A 98 20.23 -5.66 20.88
N LEU A 99 19.94 -6.15 19.68
CA LEU A 99 18.59 -6.14 19.09
C LEU A 99 17.56 -6.82 20.00
N ALA A 100 17.93 -7.94 20.63
CA ALA A 100 17.06 -8.61 21.61
C ALA A 100 16.79 -7.74 22.85
N GLY A 101 17.77 -6.95 23.28
CA GLY A 101 17.60 -5.98 24.36
C GLY A 101 16.65 -4.85 24.00
N ILE A 102 16.78 -4.28 22.78
CA ILE A 102 15.89 -3.24 22.24
C ILE A 102 14.45 -3.77 22.15
N ARG A 103 14.25 -4.93 21.52
CA ARG A 103 12.92 -5.57 21.44
C ARG A 103 12.24 -5.75 22.79
N ASN A 104 13.00 -6.12 23.82
CA ASN A 104 12.41 -6.35 25.14
C ASN A 104 12.06 -5.07 25.89
N ARG A 105 12.80 -3.98 25.67
CA ARG A 105 12.66 -2.76 26.48
C ARG A 105 11.86 -1.67 25.77
N GLU A 106 12.03 -1.55 24.44
CA GLU A 106 11.58 -0.37 23.70
C GLU A 106 10.45 -0.68 22.74
N ILE A 107 10.19 -1.99 22.45
CA ILE A 107 9.21 -2.40 21.46
C ILE A 107 8.21 -3.39 22.05
N GLY A 108 6.93 -3.03 22.05
CA GLY A 108 5.83 -3.95 22.30
C GLY A 108 5.26 -4.52 21.01
N PHE A 109 4.87 -5.80 21.02
CA PHE A 109 4.30 -6.47 19.85
C PHE A 109 2.92 -7.03 20.13
N ILE A 110 1.98 -6.77 19.22
CA ILE A 110 0.66 -7.38 19.14
C ILE A 110 0.50 -8.01 17.76
N PHE A 111 0.40 -9.32 17.69
CA PHE A 111 0.27 -10.10 16.46
C PHE A 111 -1.19 -10.41 16.13
N GLN A 112 -1.51 -10.67 14.89
CA GLN A 112 -2.83 -11.01 14.36
C GLN A 112 -3.52 -12.14 15.15
N GLY A 113 -2.78 -13.18 15.54
CA GLY A 113 -3.27 -14.30 16.35
C GLY A 113 -3.09 -14.13 17.85
N PHE A 114 -2.80 -12.91 18.36
CA PHE A 114 -2.48 -12.58 19.75
C PHE A 114 -1.23 -13.30 20.31
N ASN A 115 -0.86 -14.44 19.78
CA ASN A 115 0.30 -15.26 20.15
C ASN A 115 0.43 -15.45 21.68
N LEU A 116 -0.69 -15.66 22.37
CA LEU A 116 -0.70 -16.05 23.76
C LEU A 116 -0.32 -17.51 23.91
N ILE A 117 0.46 -17.84 24.93
CA ILE A 117 0.82 -19.22 25.25
C ILE A 117 -0.40 -19.90 25.89
N PRO A 118 -1.03 -20.91 25.23
CA PRO A 118 -2.30 -21.46 25.70
C PRO A 118 -2.21 -22.18 27.06
N ALA A 119 -1.03 -22.68 27.43
CA ALA A 119 -0.79 -23.36 28.70
C ALA A 119 -0.66 -22.41 29.89
N LEU A 120 -0.39 -21.14 29.64
CA LEU A 120 -0.22 -20.10 30.66
C LEU A 120 -1.53 -19.35 30.91
N THR A 121 -1.71 -18.86 32.13
CA THR A 121 -2.80 -17.93 32.48
C THR A 121 -2.56 -16.54 31.88
N ALA A 122 -3.56 -15.66 31.93
CA ALA A 122 -3.43 -14.28 31.47
C ALA A 122 -2.25 -13.57 32.13
N ILE A 123 -2.16 -13.64 33.46
CA ILE A 123 -1.08 -12.97 34.21
C ILE A 123 0.29 -13.58 33.89
N GLU A 124 0.40 -14.91 33.73
CA GLU A 124 1.65 -15.57 33.34
C GLU A 124 2.09 -15.20 31.92
N ASN A 125 1.17 -14.98 30.98
CA ASN A 125 1.47 -14.44 29.67
C ASN A 125 2.04 -13.02 29.75
N VAL A 126 1.49 -12.17 30.62
CA VAL A 126 1.96 -10.79 30.80
C VAL A 126 3.29 -10.74 31.57
N GLU A 127 3.57 -11.71 32.43
CA GLU A 127 4.87 -11.82 33.13
C GLU A 127 6.06 -12.15 32.19
N LEU A 128 5.83 -12.73 31.01
CA LEU A 128 6.92 -13.22 30.12
C LEU A 128 7.96 -12.14 29.77
N PRO A 129 7.58 -10.94 29.26
CA PRO A 129 8.54 -9.89 28.95
C PRO A 129 9.38 -9.45 30.15
N LEU A 130 8.76 -9.43 31.34
CA LEU A 130 9.42 -9.08 32.61
C LEU A 130 10.42 -10.15 33.08
N ILE A 131 10.17 -11.44 32.75
CA ILE A 131 11.12 -12.53 32.98
C ILE A 131 12.40 -12.29 32.17
N TYR A 132 12.27 -11.99 30.88
CA TYR A 132 13.39 -11.68 30.00
C TYR A 132 14.15 -10.41 30.43
N ARG A 133 13.44 -9.46 31.05
CA ARG A 133 14.04 -8.25 31.64
C ARG A 133 14.78 -8.53 32.95
N GLY A 134 14.61 -9.72 33.55
CA GLY A 134 15.26 -10.10 34.81
C GLY A 134 14.58 -9.59 36.07
N ILE A 135 13.31 -9.18 35.98
CA ILE A 135 12.53 -8.67 37.12
C ILE A 135 12.22 -9.81 38.11
N GLY A 136 12.41 -9.55 39.39
CA GLY A 136 12.12 -10.51 40.46
C GLY A 136 10.64 -10.91 40.55
N ARG A 137 10.35 -12.10 41.10
CA ARG A 137 9.02 -12.72 41.05
C ARG A 137 7.90 -11.86 41.67
N GLU A 138 8.10 -11.25 42.82
CA GLU A 138 7.08 -10.43 43.48
C GLU A 138 6.76 -9.18 42.67
N GLU A 139 7.78 -8.45 42.28
CA GLU A 139 7.64 -7.25 41.47
C GLU A 139 7.03 -7.52 40.10
N ARG A 140 7.48 -8.59 39.43
CA ARG A 140 6.93 -9.05 38.16
C ARG A 140 5.44 -9.34 38.24
N ARG A 141 5.01 -10.08 39.32
CA ARG A 141 3.59 -10.39 39.52
C ARG A 141 2.75 -9.15 39.74
N ARG A 142 3.30 -8.16 40.48
CA ARG A 142 2.65 -6.88 40.72
C ARG A 142 2.48 -6.09 39.41
N LEU A 143 3.54 -5.91 38.64
CA LEU A 143 3.51 -5.18 37.38
C LEU A 143 2.56 -5.84 36.36
N ALA A 144 2.56 -7.16 36.26
CA ALA A 144 1.65 -7.89 35.37
C ALA A 144 0.18 -7.74 35.83
N ALA A 145 -0.09 -7.74 37.15
CA ALA A 145 -1.43 -7.51 37.65
C ALA A 145 -1.91 -6.06 37.38
N ASP A 146 -1.04 -5.08 37.58
CA ASP A 146 -1.32 -3.67 37.28
C ASP A 146 -1.64 -3.47 35.80
N ALA A 147 -0.87 -4.10 34.90
CA ALA A 147 -1.10 -4.06 33.45
C ALA A 147 -2.43 -4.74 33.05
N LEU A 148 -2.84 -5.83 33.69
CA LEU A 148 -4.14 -6.46 33.45
C LEU A 148 -5.31 -5.65 34.00
N CYS A 149 -5.14 -5.00 35.15
CA CYS A 149 -6.14 -4.07 35.68
C CYS A 149 -6.40 -2.92 34.72
N SER A 150 -5.37 -2.35 34.11
CA SER A 150 -5.51 -1.22 33.21
C SER A 150 -6.34 -1.51 31.96
N VAL A 151 -6.32 -2.76 31.52
CA VAL A 151 -7.13 -3.21 30.37
C VAL A 151 -8.47 -3.86 30.82
N GLY A 152 -8.86 -3.71 32.11
CA GLY A 152 -10.14 -4.18 32.65
C GLY A 152 -10.25 -5.69 32.81
N LEU A 153 -9.12 -6.38 33.04
CA LEU A 153 -9.06 -7.83 33.20
C LEU A 153 -8.72 -8.30 34.62
N GLU A 154 -8.96 -7.46 35.66
CA GLU A 154 -8.67 -7.78 37.07
C GLU A 154 -9.32 -9.08 37.55
N LYS A 155 -10.49 -9.44 37.01
CA LYS A 155 -11.23 -10.66 37.36
C LYS A 155 -10.88 -11.87 36.50
N ARG A 156 -9.95 -11.73 35.57
CA ARG A 156 -9.57 -12.74 34.57
C ARG A 156 -8.10 -13.12 34.58
N MET A 157 -7.34 -12.67 35.56
CA MET A 157 -5.88 -12.88 35.64
C MET A 157 -5.46 -14.37 35.61
N ASP A 158 -6.24 -15.22 36.27
CA ASP A 158 -5.94 -16.65 36.39
C ASP A 158 -6.60 -17.52 35.29
N HIS A 159 -7.33 -16.92 34.34
CA HIS A 159 -7.91 -17.64 33.21
C HIS A 159 -6.87 -17.90 32.13
N ARG A 160 -7.03 -19.01 31.42
CA ARG A 160 -6.22 -19.35 30.25
C ARG A 160 -6.85 -18.76 28.99
N PRO A 161 -6.07 -18.57 27.91
CA PRO A 161 -6.59 -18.02 26.64
C PRO A 161 -7.83 -18.75 26.11
N GLY A 162 -7.88 -20.09 26.20
CA GLY A 162 -9.04 -20.87 25.76
C GLY A 162 -10.34 -20.68 26.58
N GLU A 163 -10.25 -20.01 27.73
CA GLU A 163 -11.39 -19.66 28.61
C GLU A 163 -11.84 -18.20 28.44
N MET A 164 -11.24 -17.48 27.48
CA MET A 164 -11.43 -16.06 27.25
C MET A 164 -12.00 -15.78 25.86
N SER A 165 -12.82 -14.74 25.73
CA SER A 165 -13.27 -14.27 24.41
C SER A 165 -12.12 -13.66 23.60
N GLY A 166 -12.27 -13.54 22.28
CA GLY A 166 -11.26 -12.93 21.41
C GLY A 166 -10.83 -11.53 21.88
N GLY A 167 -11.79 -10.66 22.23
CA GLY A 167 -11.48 -9.33 22.78
C GLY A 167 -10.76 -9.37 24.13
N GLN A 168 -11.04 -10.35 24.99
CA GLN A 168 -10.30 -10.52 26.24
C GLN A 168 -8.88 -11.01 25.97
N GLN A 169 -8.69 -11.94 25.03
CA GLN A 169 -7.35 -12.38 24.62
C GLN A 169 -6.53 -11.23 24.03
N GLN A 170 -7.15 -10.38 23.21
CA GLN A 170 -6.50 -9.19 22.66
C GLN A 170 -6.05 -8.24 23.78
N ARG A 171 -6.89 -7.96 24.77
CA ARG A 171 -6.51 -7.13 25.93
C ARG A 171 -5.37 -7.74 26.74
N VAL A 172 -5.28 -9.07 26.88
CA VAL A 172 -4.09 -9.74 27.46
C VAL A 172 -2.85 -9.49 26.61
N ALA A 173 -2.96 -9.60 25.28
CA ALA A 173 -1.84 -9.32 24.39
C ALA A 173 -1.38 -7.86 24.48
N ILE A 174 -2.31 -6.92 24.60
CA ILE A 174 -2.03 -5.50 24.85
C ILE A 174 -1.28 -5.33 26.18
N ALA A 175 -1.83 -5.87 27.28
CA ALA A 175 -1.20 -5.78 28.60
C ALA A 175 0.23 -6.35 28.58
N ARG A 176 0.44 -7.48 27.89
CA ARG A 176 1.78 -8.07 27.68
C ARG A 176 2.71 -7.15 26.90
N ALA A 177 2.20 -6.48 25.87
CA ALA A 177 3.00 -5.59 25.04
C ALA A 177 3.44 -4.31 25.76
N ILE A 178 2.59 -3.75 26.64
CA ILE A 178 2.84 -2.49 27.34
C ILE A 178 3.50 -2.65 28.72
N VAL A 179 3.58 -3.86 29.29
CA VAL A 179 4.06 -4.10 30.65
C VAL A 179 5.50 -3.66 30.90
N ASN A 180 6.31 -3.58 29.86
CA ASN A 180 7.70 -3.07 29.92
C ASN A 180 7.80 -1.56 29.65
N GLU A 181 6.66 -0.87 29.49
CA GLU A 181 6.60 0.56 29.14
C GLU A 181 7.43 0.89 27.88
N PRO A 182 7.09 0.28 26.71
CA PRO A 182 7.85 0.48 25.47
C PRO A 182 7.67 1.89 24.92
N GLU A 183 8.58 2.33 24.05
CA GLU A 183 8.45 3.58 23.27
C GLU A 183 7.63 3.37 21.99
N ILE A 184 7.60 2.13 21.48
CA ILE A 184 6.91 1.74 20.24
C ILE A 184 5.99 0.56 20.52
N LEU A 185 4.75 0.64 20.01
CA LEU A 185 3.82 -0.47 19.95
C LEU A 185 3.57 -0.85 18.48
N LEU A 186 3.99 -2.07 18.10
CA LEU A 186 3.78 -2.64 16.77
C LEU A 186 2.53 -3.54 16.80
N LEU A 187 1.58 -3.26 15.91
CA LEU A 187 0.30 -3.97 15.82
C LEU A 187 0.15 -4.56 14.41
N ASP A 188 0.19 -5.88 14.29
CA ASP A 188 0.04 -6.60 13.02
C ASP A 188 -1.37 -7.14 12.88
N GLU A 189 -2.19 -6.48 12.05
CA GLU A 189 -3.60 -6.79 11.80
C GLU A 189 -4.39 -7.13 13.08
N PRO A 190 -4.31 -6.32 14.16
CA PRO A 190 -4.81 -6.72 15.48
C PRO A 190 -6.32 -6.83 15.55
N LEU A 191 -7.05 -6.26 14.58
CA LEU A 191 -8.51 -6.23 14.53
C LEU A 191 -9.11 -7.28 13.57
N GLY A 192 -8.27 -7.95 12.77
CA GLY A 192 -8.73 -8.88 11.73
C GLY A 192 -9.52 -10.11 12.23
N ALA A 193 -9.28 -10.54 13.48
CA ALA A 193 -9.96 -11.68 14.07
C ALA A 193 -11.29 -11.35 14.79
N LEU A 194 -11.70 -10.05 14.79
CA LEU A 194 -12.86 -9.57 15.52
C LEU A 194 -14.07 -9.39 14.61
N ASP A 195 -15.28 -9.62 15.15
CA ASP A 195 -16.52 -9.25 14.48
C ASP A 195 -16.64 -7.72 14.36
N TYR A 196 -17.54 -7.25 13.49
CA TYR A 196 -17.69 -5.83 13.14
C TYR A 196 -17.90 -4.93 14.37
N LYS A 197 -18.78 -5.35 15.32
CA LYS A 197 -19.09 -4.53 16.50
C LYS A 197 -17.90 -4.44 17.44
N MET A 198 -17.28 -5.57 17.74
CA MET A 198 -16.07 -5.62 18.55
C MET A 198 -14.92 -4.86 17.92
N ARG A 199 -14.79 -4.90 16.60
CA ARG A 199 -13.78 -4.15 15.85
C ARG A 199 -13.95 -2.65 16.05
N LYS A 200 -15.16 -2.10 15.91
CA LYS A 200 -15.45 -0.67 16.15
C LYS A 200 -15.19 -0.25 17.62
N GLU A 201 -15.56 -1.08 18.59
CA GLU A 201 -15.27 -0.84 20.01
C GLU A 201 -13.75 -0.80 20.24
N MET A 202 -13.01 -1.74 19.69
CA MET A 202 -11.55 -1.84 19.84
C MET A 202 -10.79 -0.73 19.11
N GLN A 203 -11.27 -0.26 17.95
CA GLN A 203 -10.72 0.93 17.29
C GLN A 203 -10.75 2.14 18.24
N PHE A 204 -11.88 2.37 18.90
CA PHE A 204 -12.00 3.45 19.88
C PHE A 204 -11.04 3.25 21.06
N GLU A 205 -10.98 2.04 21.64
CA GLU A 205 -10.06 1.72 22.74
C GLU A 205 -8.59 1.94 22.38
N LEU A 206 -8.16 1.53 21.18
CA LEU A 206 -6.78 1.75 20.71
C LEU A 206 -6.45 3.24 20.57
N LYS A 207 -7.39 4.05 20.08
CA LYS A 207 -7.19 5.50 19.94
C LYS A 207 -7.08 6.21 21.30
N GLU A 208 -7.93 5.82 22.24
CA GLU A 208 -7.85 6.34 23.62
C GLU A 208 -6.55 5.89 24.30
N MET A 209 -6.17 4.63 24.15
CA MET A 209 -4.91 4.09 24.67
C MET A 209 -3.69 4.83 24.11
N HIS A 210 -3.65 5.11 22.80
CA HIS A 210 -2.58 5.89 22.18
C HIS A 210 -2.45 7.28 22.85
N LYS A 211 -3.59 7.97 23.04
CA LYS A 211 -3.59 9.28 23.72
C LYS A 211 -3.14 9.20 25.18
N GLU A 212 -3.56 8.16 25.90
CA GLU A 212 -3.21 7.98 27.31
C GLU A 212 -1.73 7.62 27.51
N LEU A 213 -1.22 6.69 26.70
CA LEU A 213 0.16 6.24 26.78
C LEU A 213 1.14 7.26 26.19
N GLY A 214 0.78 7.95 25.11
CA GLY A 214 1.61 8.92 24.40
C GLY A 214 2.85 8.33 23.78
N ILE A 215 2.87 7.01 23.54
CA ILE A 215 3.95 6.28 22.84
C ILE A 215 3.61 6.17 21.36
N THR A 216 4.61 5.83 20.54
CA THR A 216 4.43 5.69 19.10
C THR A 216 3.72 4.37 18.77
N PHE A 217 2.67 4.42 17.94
CA PHE A 217 1.98 3.24 17.43
C PHE A 217 2.32 3.04 15.94
N ILE A 218 2.66 1.81 15.56
CA ILE A 218 2.79 1.38 14.17
C ILE A 218 1.79 0.26 13.92
N PHE A 219 0.77 0.57 13.16
CA PHE A 219 -0.39 -0.28 12.93
C PHE A 219 -0.37 -0.79 11.48
N VAL A 220 -0.31 -2.09 11.30
CA VAL A 220 -0.39 -2.72 9.97
C VAL A 220 -1.79 -3.25 9.75
N THR A 221 -2.40 -2.89 8.64
CA THR A 221 -3.72 -3.38 8.25
C THR A 221 -3.87 -3.44 6.72
N HIS A 222 -4.88 -4.14 6.26
CA HIS A 222 -5.38 -4.08 4.89
C HIS A 222 -6.74 -3.35 4.82
N ASP A 223 -7.30 -2.93 5.96
CA ASP A 223 -8.58 -2.22 6.05
C ASP A 223 -8.35 -0.70 5.97
N GLN A 224 -8.92 -0.09 4.93
CA GLN A 224 -8.78 1.34 4.66
C GLN A 224 -9.50 2.19 5.71
N GLU A 225 -10.68 1.75 6.19
CA GLU A 225 -11.43 2.48 7.20
C GLU A 225 -10.65 2.57 8.52
N GLU A 226 -9.96 1.47 8.90
CA GLU A 226 -9.10 1.45 10.07
C GLU A 226 -7.97 2.45 9.94
N ALA A 227 -7.25 2.43 8.80
CA ALA A 227 -6.14 3.32 8.55
C ALA A 227 -6.55 4.81 8.61
N LEU A 228 -7.62 5.16 7.91
CA LEU A 228 -8.09 6.55 7.83
C LEU A 228 -8.68 7.06 9.17
N ALA A 229 -9.28 6.17 9.98
CA ALA A 229 -9.94 6.57 11.24
C ALA A 229 -8.98 6.70 12.43
N LEU A 230 -7.92 5.87 12.46
CA LEU A 230 -7.08 5.74 13.65
C LEU A 230 -5.80 6.59 13.59
N SER A 231 -5.18 6.72 12.42
CA SER A 231 -3.81 7.20 12.31
C SER A 231 -3.68 8.72 12.16
N ASP A 232 -2.51 9.23 12.55
CA ASP A 232 -2.05 10.59 12.26
C ASP A 232 -1.38 10.62 10.87
N LYS A 233 -0.77 9.49 10.47
CA LYS A 233 -0.08 9.31 9.18
C LYS A 233 -0.35 7.93 8.60
N VAL A 234 -0.68 7.88 7.31
CA VAL A 234 -0.85 6.64 6.53
C VAL A 234 0.31 6.49 5.57
N VAL A 235 0.82 5.27 5.45
CA VAL A 235 1.80 4.84 4.44
C VAL A 235 1.14 3.77 3.58
N VAL A 236 0.91 4.08 2.32
CA VAL A 236 0.34 3.14 1.34
C VAL A 236 1.46 2.39 0.64
N MET A 237 1.45 1.06 0.71
CA MET A 237 2.47 0.20 0.12
C MET A 237 1.93 -0.69 -0.99
N ALA A 238 2.69 -0.81 -2.06
CA ALA A 238 2.50 -1.80 -3.12
C ALA A 238 3.87 -2.24 -3.66
N ASP A 239 3.99 -3.53 -4.00
CA ASP A 239 5.19 -4.12 -4.62
C ASP A 239 6.50 -3.79 -3.90
N GLY A 240 6.49 -3.83 -2.58
CA GLY A 240 7.65 -3.52 -1.75
C GLY A 240 8.05 -2.05 -1.70
N LYS A 241 7.23 -1.14 -2.26
CA LYS A 241 7.48 0.31 -2.32
C LYS A 241 6.43 1.10 -1.57
N ILE A 242 6.81 2.26 -1.06
CA ILE A 242 5.84 3.26 -0.60
C ILE A 242 5.30 3.99 -1.83
N GLN A 243 3.99 3.94 -2.01
CA GLN A 243 3.27 4.63 -3.09
C GLN A 243 2.94 6.07 -2.71
N GLN A 244 2.57 6.29 -1.44
CA GLN A 244 2.35 7.61 -0.86
C GLN A 244 2.41 7.51 0.67
N ALA A 245 2.86 8.57 1.32
CA ALA A 245 2.84 8.71 2.76
C ALA A 245 2.36 10.11 3.15
N GLY A 246 1.37 10.22 4.05
CA GLY A 246 0.81 11.51 4.43
C GLY A 246 -0.32 11.39 5.44
N LYS A 247 -0.98 12.53 5.72
CA LYS A 247 -2.17 12.53 6.57
C LYS A 247 -3.32 11.77 5.90
N PRO A 248 -4.20 11.11 6.66
CA PRO A 248 -5.34 10.37 6.12
C PRO A 248 -6.17 11.18 5.11
N GLU A 249 -6.46 12.45 5.43
CA GLU A 249 -7.22 13.32 4.53
C GLU A 249 -6.50 13.62 3.21
N ASP A 250 -5.17 13.77 3.23
CA ASP A 250 -4.38 14.05 2.03
C ASP A 250 -4.32 12.81 1.14
N ILE A 251 -4.11 11.63 1.73
CA ILE A 251 -4.12 10.35 1.00
C ILE A 251 -5.46 10.13 0.28
N TYR A 252 -6.59 10.49 0.92
CA TYR A 252 -7.92 10.36 0.33
C TYR A 252 -8.22 11.42 -0.73
N LYS A 253 -7.91 12.71 -0.44
CA LYS A 253 -8.32 13.85 -1.28
C LYS A 253 -7.33 14.20 -2.39
N VAL A 254 -6.04 13.89 -2.18
CA VAL A 254 -4.91 14.27 -3.04
C VAL A 254 -4.01 13.04 -3.27
N PRO A 255 -4.53 11.96 -3.87
CA PRO A 255 -3.72 10.78 -4.17
C PRO A 255 -2.62 11.14 -5.19
N GLU A 256 -1.41 10.59 -4.99
CA GLU A 256 -0.26 10.86 -5.88
C GLU A 256 -0.33 10.08 -7.19
N ASN A 257 -1.11 9.01 -7.24
CA ASN A 257 -1.29 8.19 -8.44
C ASN A 257 -2.61 7.42 -8.43
N ALA A 258 -2.99 6.87 -9.59
CA ALA A 258 -4.23 6.13 -9.77
C ALA A 258 -4.36 4.91 -8.84
N PHE A 259 -3.23 4.24 -8.53
CA PHE A 259 -3.26 3.10 -7.58
C PHE A 259 -3.72 3.55 -6.20
N VAL A 260 -3.17 4.64 -5.66
CA VAL A 260 -3.58 5.17 -4.35
C VAL A 260 -5.03 5.64 -4.40
N ALA A 261 -5.44 6.31 -5.49
CA ALA A 261 -6.82 6.76 -5.67
C ALA A 261 -7.84 5.62 -5.62
N ASP A 262 -7.56 4.53 -6.35
CA ASP A 262 -8.40 3.34 -6.45
C ASP A 262 -8.35 2.51 -5.16
N PHE A 263 -7.15 2.39 -4.58
CA PHE A 263 -6.94 1.60 -3.37
C PHE A 263 -7.55 2.25 -2.13
N ILE A 264 -7.65 3.59 -2.05
CA ILE A 264 -8.18 4.34 -0.89
C ILE A 264 -9.61 4.82 -1.19
N GLY A 265 -10.56 3.91 -1.14
CA GLY A 265 -11.97 4.19 -1.37
C GLY A 265 -12.34 4.28 -2.85
N GLU A 266 -13.63 4.19 -3.11
CA GLU A 266 -14.17 4.27 -4.47
C GLU A 266 -13.81 5.58 -5.16
N SER A 267 -13.45 5.49 -6.45
CA SER A 267 -13.07 6.64 -7.27
C SER A 267 -13.52 6.47 -8.71
N ASN A 268 -13.99 7.56 -9.30
CA ASN A 268 -14.06 7.68 -10.75
C ASN A 268 -12.71 8.22 -11.23
N ILE A 269 -11.96 7.43 -12.00
CA ILE A 269 -10.65 7.80 -12.55
C ILE A 269 -10.80 7.89 -14.07
N PHE A 270 -10.43 9.02 -14.65
CA PHE A 270 -10.54 9.26 -16.08
C PHE A 270 -9.23 9.78 -16.65
N ASP A 271 -8.91 9.34 -17.84
CA ASP A 271 -7.90 9.99 -18.65
C ASP A 271 -8.46 11.32 -19.17
N ALA A 272 -7.70 12.38 -19.02
CA ALA A 272 -8.14 13.73 -19.33
C ALA A 272 -7.04 14.53 -20.03
N LYS A 273 -7.40 15.69 -20.57
CA LYS A 273 -6.46 16.60 -21.23
C LYS A 273 -6.67 18.01 -20.74
N MET A 274 -5.60 18.73 -20.41
CA MET A 274 -5.65 20.13 -20.06
C MET A 274 -6.03 20.98 -21.27
N VAL A 275 -7.09 21.78 -21.12
CA VAL A 275 -7.62 22.65 -22.20
C VAL A 275 -7.56 24.15 -21.87
N GLY A 276 -7.09 24.50 -20.69
CA GLY A 276 -6.89 25.88 -20.23
C GLY A 276 -6.46 25.94 -18.78
N ASP A 277 -6.25 27.13 -18.24
CA ASP A 277 -5.89 27.34 -16.83
C ASP A 277 -6.96 26.76 -15.90
N CYS A 278 -6.58 25.80 -15.05
CA CYS A 278 -7.49 25.06 -14.16
C CYS A 278 -8.72 24.51 -14.89
N ARG A 279 -8.57 24.08 -16.14
CA ARG A 279 -9.63 23.45 -16.95
C ARG A 279 -9.09 22.22 -17.68
N LEU A 280 -9.83 21.13 -17.58
CA LEU A 280 -9.54 19.89 -18.27
C LEU A 280 -10.77 19.39 -19.07
N SER A 281 -10.51 18.54 -20.04
CA SER A 281 -11.54 17.84 -20.81
C SER A 281 -11.52 16.35 -20.48
N ILE A 282 -12.66 15.80 -20.04
CA ILE A 282 -12.93 14.39 -19.88
C ILE A 282 -13.92 13.98 -20.99
N HIS A 283 -13.54 13.05 -21.85
CA HIS A 283 -14.35 12.57 -22.99
C HIS A 283 -14.96 13.71 -23.84
N GLY A 284 -14.20 14.80 -24.04
CA GLY A 284 -14.64 15.96 -24.82
C GLY A 284 -15.51 16.97 -24.07
N VAL A 285 -15.79 16.76 -22.79
CA VAL A 285 -16.56 17.67 -21.93
C VAL A 285 -15.61 18.45 -21.01
N GLU A 286 -15.73 19.78 -20.98
CA GLU A 286 -14.86 20.64 -20.18
C GLU A 286 -15.35 20.80 -18.72
N PHE A 287 -14.41 20.65 -17.79
CA PHE A 287 -14.61 20.86 -16.36
C PHE A 287 -13.53 21.80 -15.79
N GLY A 288 -13.89 22.53 -14.74
CA GLY A 288 -12.91 23.24 -13.91
C GLY A 288 -12.25 22.28 -12.92
N CYS A 289 -11.00 22.51 -12.59
CA CYS A 289 -10.24 21.76 -11.59
C CYS A 289 -9.44 22.70 -10.69
N LYS A 290 -8.76 22.16 -9.65
CA LYS A 290 -7.93 22.98 -8.76
C LYS A 290 -6.50 23.10 -9.25
N GLU A 291 -5.95 22.01 -9.72
CA GLU A 291 -4.58 21.90 -10.14
C GLU A 291 -4.41 22.46 -11.54
N ASN A 292 -3.22 22.99 -11.84
CA ASN A 292 -2.88 23.50 -13.15
C ASN A 292 -1.67 22.76 -13.72
N PHE A 293 -1.84 22.20 -14.91
CA PHE A 293 -0.80 21.55 -15.70
C PHE A 293 -0.66 22.30 -17.04
N PRO A 294 0.45 22.13 -17.78
CA PRO A 294 0.62 22.76 -19.08
C PRO A 294 -0.53 22.46 -20.04
N LEU A 295 -0.88 23.48 -20.86
CA LEU A 295 -1.94 23.33 -21.86
C LEU A 295 -1.61 22.19 -22.85
N GLY A 296 -2.54 21.29 -23.02
CA GLY A 296 -2.41 20.15 -23.91
C GLY A 296 -1.85 18.88 -23.27
N ASP A 297 -1.37 18.96 -22.03
CA ASP A 297 -0.89 17.78 -21.30
C ASP A 297 -2.01 16.75 -21.07
N HIS A 298 -1.65 15.49 -21.22
CA HIS A 298 -2.45 14.38 -20.73
C HIS A 298 -2.30 14.27 -19.21
N VAL A 299 -3.42 14.12 -18.52
CA VAL A 299 -3.51 14.04 -17.05
C VAL A 299 -4.51 12.96 -16.65
N GLU A 300 -4.45 12.51 -15.42
CA GLU A 300 -5.46 11.66 -14.81
C GLU A 300 -6.36 12.49 -13.89
N ALA A 301 -7.67 12.39 -14.05
CA ALA A 301 -8.65 13.07 -13.20
C ALA A 301 -9.30 12.08 -12.25
N VAL A 302 -9.18 12.34 -10.93
CA VAL A 302 -9.82 11.56 -9.86
C VAL A 302 -11.02 12.32 -9.32
N ILE A 303 -12.16 11.67 -9.26
CA ILE A 303 -13.41 12.22 -8.79
C ILE A 303 -14.05 11.27 -7.79
N ARG A 304 -14.15 11.70 -6.53
CA ARG A 304 -14.83 10.89 -5.52
C ARG A 304 -16.34 10.88 -5.77
N PRO A 305 -17.06 9.76 -5.51
CA PRO A 305 -18.49 9.65 -5.76
C PRO A 305 -19.36 10.74 -5.11
N GLU A 306 -18.97 11.27 -3.95
CA GLU A 306 -19.65 12.37 -3.26
C GLU A 306 -19.46 13.74 -3.94
N SER A 307 -18.53 13.84 -4.89
CA SER A 307 -18.29 15.07 -5.67
C SER A 307 -19.10 15.11 -6.97
N VAL A 308 -19.73 14.01 -7.34
CA VAL A 308 -20.62 13.91 -8.50
C VAL A 308 -22.00 14.47 -8.14
N ILE A 309 -22.52 15.36 -8.96
CA ILE A 309 -23.84 16.00 -8.78
C ILE A 309 -24.79 15.40 -9.80
N LEU A 310 -25.88 14.81 -9.33
CA LEU A 310 -26.95 14.32 -10.19
C LEU A 310 -28.00 15.38 -10.42
N CYS A 311 -28.36 15.60 -11.67
CA CYS A 311 -29.35 16.59 -12.14
C CYS A 311 -30.46 15.91 -12.94
N PRO A 312 -31.60 16.58 -13.16
CA PRO A 312 -32.63 16.13 -14.10
C PRO A 312 -32.07 15.89 -15.52
N ALA A 313 -32.67 14.96 -16.25
CA ALA A 313 -32.28 14.70 -17.64
C ALA A 313 -32.34 15.98 -18.49
N GLY A 314 -31.30 16.24 -19.25
CA GLY A 314 -31.12 17.44 -20.07
C GLY A 314 -30.41 18.60 -19.37
N GLU A 315 -30.17 18.50 -18.06
CA GLU A 315 -29.33 19.39 -17.29
C GLU A 315 -27.96 18.74 -17.03
N GLY A 316 -26.98 19.50 -16.51
CA GLY A 316 -25.64 19.02 -16.30
C GLY A 316 -24.83 18.90 -17.58
N LYS A 317 -23.53 18.62 -17.45
CA LYS A 317 -22.56 18.58 -18.55
C LYS A 317 -22.50 17.24 -19.26
N ILE A 318 -22.73 16.16 -18.53
CA ILE A 318 -22.77 14.79 -19.05
C ILE A 318 -24.18 14.25 -18.91
N GLN A 319 -24.62 13.42 -19.85
CA GLN A 319 -25.91 12.74 -19.79
C GLN A 319 -25.71 11.25 -19.65
N GLY A 320 -26.40 10.62 -18.70
CA GLY A 320 -26.25 9.21 -18.42
C GLY A 320 -27.57 8.51 -18.14
N LYS A 321 -27.49 7.19 -17.98
CA LYS A 321 -28.58 6.32 -17.59
C LYS A 321 -28.21 5.53 -16.35
N VAL A 322 -29.02 5.60 -15.30
CA VAL A 322 -28.81 4.83 -14.07
C VAL A 322 -28.87 3.34 -14.38
N HIS A 323 -27.81 2.63 -13.99
CA HIS A 323 -27.71 1.19 -14.08
C HIS A 323 -28.18 0.53 -12.79
N SER A 324 -27.69 1.00 -11.64
CA SER A 324 -28.06 0.46 -10.33
C SER A 324 -28.09 1.55 -9.26
N SER A 325 -28.81 1.28 -8.18
CA SER A 325 -28.91 2.12 -7.00
C SER A 325 -28.91 1.22 -5.77
N VAL A 326 -27.85 1.28 -4.96
CA VAL A 326 -27.66 0.40 -3.81
C VAL A 326 -27.58 1.22 -2.52
N PHE A 327 -28.40 0.91 -1.53
CA PHE A 327 -28.37 1.58 -0.23
C PHE A 327 -27.16 1.14 0.60
N LYS A 328 -26.34 2.08 1.02
CA LYS A 328 -25.12 1.86 1.84
C LYS A 328 -25.30 2.30 3.31
N GLY A 329 -26.52 2.44 3.78
CA GLY A 329 -26.83 2.81 5.17
C GLY A 329 -27.16 4.29 5.37
N THR A 330 -26.41 5.22 4.80
CA THR A 330 -26.63 6.68 4.92
C THR A 330 -26.84 7.36 3.57
N PHE A 331 -26.49 6.74 2.48
CA PHE A 331 -26.64 7.21 1.11
C PHE A 331 -26.91 6.04 0.17
N HIS A 332 -27.29 6.37 -1.08
CA HIS A 332 -27.36 5.41 -2.18
C HIS A 332 -26.15 5.60 -3.09
N GLU A 333 -25.48 4.52 -3.38
CA GLU A 333 -24.46 4.44 -4.41
C GLU A 333 -25.14 4.21 -5.74
N ILE A 334 -24.97 5.15 -6.66
CA ILE A 334 -25.64 5.16 -7.96
C ILE A 334 -24.59 4.90 -9.04
N VAL A 335 -24.72 3.80 -9.76
CA VAL A 335 -23.90 3.52 -10.94
C VAL A 335 -24.62 4.01 -12.18
N ILE A 336 -23.95 4.80 -13.00
CA ILE A 336 -24.50 5.48 -14.16
C ILE A 336 -23.65 5.21 -15.38
N TYR A 337 -24.25 4.77 -16.49
CA TYR A 337 -23.55 4.66 -17.76
C TYR A 337 -23.78 5.89 -18.64
N SER A 338 -22.69 6.47 -19.15
CA SER A 338 -22.65 7.55 -20.13
C SER A 338 -21.81 7.12 -21.32
N GLY A 339 -22.45 6.67 -22.40
CA GLY A 339 -21.74 6.02 -23.50
C GLY A 339 -21.10 4.71 -23.05
N LYS A 340 -19.77 4.60 -23.17
CA LYS A 340 -18.99 3.47 -22.65
C LYS A 340 -18.56 3.68 -21.19
N SER A 341 -18.65 4.91 -20.67
CA SER A 341 -18.12 5.24 -19.34
C SER A 341 -19.11 4.90 -18.24
N GLU A 342 -18.56 4.31 -17.17
CA GLU A 342 -19.24 4.12 -15.90
C GLU A 342 -18.86 5.25 -14.94
N ILE A 343 -19.87 5.83 -14.28
CA ILE A 343 -19.69 6.89 -13.29
C ILE A 343 -20.42 6.47 -12.01
N VAL A 344 -19.72 6.46 -10.90
CA VAL A 344 -20.28 6.19 -9.58
C VAL A 344 -20.55 7.50 -8.87
N ALA A 345 -21.76 7.67 -8.33
CA ALA A 345 -22.19 8.84 -7.56
C ALA A 345 -22.79 8.43 -6.22
N GLN A 346 -22.69 9.31 -5.23
CA GLN A 346 -23.43 9.18 -3.97
C GLN A 346 -24.63 10.13 -3.99
N ASN A 347 -25.82 9.61 -3.63
CA ASN A 347 -27.05 10.39 -3.55
C ASN A 347 -27.82 10.03 -2.27
N GLU A 348 -28.53 11.01 -1.69
CA GLU A 348 -29.35 10.77 -0.49
C GLU A 348 -30.56 9.88 -0.79
N GLU A 349 -31.15 10.02 -1.99
CA GLU A 349 -32.33 9.29 -2.42
C GLU A 349 -31.98 8.23 -3.46
N ALA A 350 -32.74 7.13 -3.46
CA ALA A 350 -32.66 6.12 -4.50
C ALA A 350 -33.14 6.68 -5.86
N ILE A 351 -32.46 6.31 -6.93
CA ILE A 351 -32.88 6.59 -8.31
C ILE A 351 -33.12 5.27 -9.01
N GLU A 352 -34.29 5.11 -9.62
CA GLU A 352 -34.66 3.86 -10.29
C GLU A 352 -33.73 3.56 -11.48
N ALA A 353 -33.34 2.27 -11.60
CA ALA A 353 -32.60 1.80 -12.75
C ALA A 353 -33.30 2.10 -14.05
N GLY A 354 -32.57 2.56 -15.07
CA GLY A 354 -33.11 2.98 -16.33
C GLY A 354 -33.48 4.46 -16.43
N THR A 355 -33.50 5.19 -15.30
CA THR A 355 -33.76 6.65 -15.29
C THR A 355 -32.60 7.38 -16.00
N LYS A 356 -32.97 8.35 -16.85
CA LYS A 356 -32.01 9.27 -17.46
C LYS A 356 -31.70 10.39 -16.49
N VAL A 357 -30.45 10.70 -16.32
CA VAL A 357 -29.93 11.75 -15.42
C VAL A 357 -28.88 12.60 -16.11
N GLY A 358 -28.83 13.88 -15.70
CA GLY A 358 -27.70 14.73 -15.99
C GLY A 358 -26.65 14.60 -14.89
N ILE A 359 -25.39 14.81 -15.23
CA ILE A 359 -24.24 14.71 -14.32
C ILE A 359 -23.44 15.99 -14.44
N ASP A 360 -23.12 16.59 -13.30
CA ASP A 360 -22.11 17.63 -13.17
C ASP A 360 -21.11 17.25 -12.07
N ILE A 361 -19.97 17.91 -12.05
CA ILE A 361 -18.90 17.61 -11.09
C ILE A 361 -18.43 18.93 -10.49
N LYS A 362 -18.35 19.00 -9.17
CA LYS A 362 -17.81 20.16 -8.46
C LYS A 362 -16.35 20.38 -8.86
N PRO A 363 -15.92 21.59 -9.29
CA PRO A 363 -14.50 21.83 -9.62
C PRO A 363 -13.54 21.47 -8.49
N GLN A 364 -13.97 21.68 -7.24
CA GLN A 364 -13.18 21.32 -6.05
C GLN A 364 -13.10 19.82 -5.80
N GLY A 365 -13.97 19.05 -6.42
CA GLY A 365 -14.05 17.59 -6.33
C GLY A 365 -13.24 16.85 -7.40
N ILE A 366 -12.60 17.59 -8.33
CA ILE A 366 -11.71 17.01 -9.32
C ILE A 366 -10.28 17.21 -8.84
N HIS A 367 -9.58 16.13 -8.56
CA HIS A 367 -8.15 16.11 -8.32
C HIS A 367 -7.43 15.66 -9.60
N VAL A 368 -6.38 16.39 -9.99
CA VAL A 368 -5.65 16.14 -11.23
C VAL A 368 -4.24 15.64 -10.91
N MET A 369 -3.88 14.52 -11.50
CA MET A 369 -2.57 13.88 -11.34
C MET A 369 -1.84 13.84 -12.69
N PRO A 370 -0.49 13.75 -12.66
CA PRO A 370 0.29 13.47 -13.87
C PRO A 370 -0.16 12.16 -14.50
N TYR A 371 -0.31 12.15 -15.82
CA TYR A 371 -0.62 10.93 -16.57
C TYR A 371 0.57 9.98 -16.57
N ASN A 372 0.39 8.79 -16.02
CA ASN A 372 1.40 7.75 -16.04
C ASN A 372 1.19 6.84 -17.26
N GLN A 373 2.00 7.05 -18.28
CA GLN A 373 1.93 6.25 -19.50
C GLN A 373 2.22 4.76 -19.27
N ASN A 374 2.99 4.43 -18.20
CA ASN A 374 3.41 3.05 -17.91
C ASN A 374 3.92 2.31 -19.14
N ILE A 375 4.78 2.97 -19.95
CA ILE A 375 5.36 2.37 -21.16
C ILE A 375 6.05 1.08 -20.75
N ASN A 376 5.71 0.00 -21.43
CA ASN A 376 6.36 -1.28 -21.22
C ASN A 376 7.74 -1.26 -21.84
N HIS A 377 8.77 -1.63 -21.06
CA HIS A 377 10.14 -1.73 -21.50
C HIS A 377 10.69 -3.11 -21.14
N TYR A 378 11.30 -3.80 -22.08
CA TYR A 378 11.95 -5.08 -21.81
C TYR A 378 13.21 -5.25 -22.65
N GLU A 379 14.26 -5.78 -22.00
CA GLU A 379 15.57 -5.97 -22.64
C GLU A 379 15.67 -7.35 -23.26
N GLY A 380 16.38 -7.43 -24.38
CA GLY A 380 16.78 -8.66 -25.02
C GLY A 380 18.24 -8.61 -25.49
N LEU A 381 18.79 -9.78 -25.77
CA LEU A 381 20.13 -9.95 -26.31
C LEU A 381 20.06 -10.45 -27.76
N MET A 382 20.79 -9.78 -28.64
CA MET A 382 20.89 -10.19 -30.05
C MET A 382 21.86 -11.37 -30.18
N ASP A 383 21.48 -12.36 -30.97
CA ASP A 383 22.38 -13.46 -31.38
C ASP A 383 23.22 -13.11 -32.61
N ALA A 384 24.13 -13.98 -32.98
CA ALA A 384 25.01 -13.80 -34.15
C ALA A 384 24.26 -13.71 -35.51
N SER A 385 22.97 -14.11 -35.53
CA SER A 385 22.12 -14.07 -36.74
C SER A 385 21.25 -12.80 -36.78
N GLY A 386 21.32 -11.92 -35.74
CA GLY A 386 20.52 -10.70 -35.68
C GLY A 386 19.12 -10.90 -35.08
N HIS A 387 18.83 -12.07 -34.53
CA HIS A 387 17.60 -12.30 -33.77
C HIS A 387 17.80 -11.88 -32.32
N VAL A 388 16.79 -11.27 -31.73
CA VAL A 388 16.83 -10.85 -30.31
C VAL A 388 16.05 -11.83 -29.46
N LEU A 389 16.71 -12.40 -28.47
CA LEU A 389 16.08 -13.19 -27.42
C LEU A 389 15.76 -12.27 -26.22
N PHE A 390 14.49 -12.06 -25.94
CA PHE A 390 14.04 -11.33 -24.75
C PHE A 390 14.06 -12.24 -23.51
N VAL A 391 14.14 -11.63 -22.33
CA VAL A 391 14.31 -12.34 -21.04
C VAL A 391 13.19 -13.34 -20.77
N ASP A 392 11.98 -13.08 -21.26
CA ASP A 392 10.82 -13.96 -21.14
C ASP A 392 10.76 -15.09 -22.19
N GLY A 393 11.72 -15.14 -23.12
CA GLY A 393 11.90 -16.24 -24.06
C GLY A 393 10.91 -16.32 -25.21
N SER A 394 9.98 -15.40 -25.31
CA SER A 394 8.77 -15.51 -26.10
C SER A 394 8.91 -15.13 -27.59
N ARG A 395 9.81 -14.23 -27.97
CA ARG A 395 9.99 -13.78 -29.33
C ARG A 395 11.45 -13.71 -29.73
N LYS A 396 11.73 -14.09 -31.01
CA LYS A 396 13.01 -13.88 -31.67
C LYS A 396 12.82 -13.07 -32.96
N PRO A 397 12.42 -11.78 -32.89
CA PRO A 397 12.33 -10.98 -34.11
C PRO A 397 13.70 -10.81 -34.73
N ASP A 398 13.74 -10.85 -36.07
CA ASP A 398 14.92 -10.45 -36.83
C ASP A 398 15.01 -8.93 -36.87
N LEU A 399 15.94 -8.38 -36.08
CA LEU A 399 16.13 -6.95 -35.89
C LEU A 399 17.37 -6.39 -36.62
N ILE A 400 17.95 -7.14 -37.54
CA ILE A 400 19.05 -6.66 -38.42
C ILE A 400 18.71 -5.30 -39.05
N LYS A 401 17.44 -5.05 -39.33
CA LYS A 401 16.94 -3.80 -39.93
C LYS A 401 17.12 -2.57 -39.06
N LEU A 402 17.35 -2.73 -37.72
CA LEU A 402 17.64 -1.60 -36.84
C LEU A 402 18.96 -0.91 -37.16
N PHE A 403 19.87 -1.61 -37.85
CA PHE A 403 21.13 -1.03 -38.26
C PHE A 403 20.97 -0.38 -39.67
N SER A 404 20.48 0.87 -39.67
CA SER A 404 20.38 1.66 -40.92
C SER A 404 21.76 1.92 -41.51
N GLY A 405 22.23 0.98 -42.38
CA GLY A 405 23.36 1.17 -43.29
C GLY A 405 24.65 0.43 -43.00
N LYS A 406 24.99 -0.04 -41.81
CA LYS A 406 26.10 -0.96 -41.52
C LYS A 406 25.75 -1.89 -40.39
N VAL A 407 25.38 -3.10 -40.69
CA VAL A 407 25.27 -4.17 -39.70
C VAL A 407 26.66 -4.41 -39.12
N PRO A 408 26.84 -4.46 -37.78
CA PRO A 408 28.11 -4.84 -37.16
C PRO A 408 28.56 -6.23 -37.67
N GLU A 409 29.87 -6.46 -37.80
CA GLU A 409 30.42 -7.77 -38.19
C GLU A 409 30.04 -8.87 -37.17
N ASN A 410 29.75 -8.51 -35.94
CA ASN A 410 29.23 -9.41 -34.93
C ASN A 410 28.06 -8.71 -34.21
N THR A 411 26.88 -9.32 -34.20
CA THR A 411 25.68 -8.86 -33.54
C THR A 411 25.47 -9.54 -32.17
N GLU A 412 26.27 -10.56 -31.86
CA GLU A 412 26.14 -11.33 -30.62
C GLU A 412 26.40 -10.49 -29.39
N GLY A 413 25.48 -10.51 -28.45
CA GLY A 413 25.56 -9.77 -27.17
C GLY A 413 25.16 -8.30 -27.26
N ILE A 414 24.65 -7.81 -28.39
CA ILE A 414 24.07 -6.47 -28.48
C ILE A 414 22.76 -6.42 -27.68
N HIS A 415 22.66 -5.48 -26.77
CA HIS A 415 21.45 -5.24 -26.00
C HIS A 415 20.43 -4.45 -26.80
N VAL A 416 19.20 -4.91 -26.82
CA VAL A 416 18.07 -4.25 -27.48
C VAL A 416 16.97 -4.01 -26.49
N MET A 417 16.43 -2.78 -26.44
CA MET A 417 15.22 -2.43 -25.70
C MET A 417 14.03 -2.52 -26.64
N ALA A 418 13.02 -3.26 -26.25
CA ALA A 418 11.71 -3.22 -26.87
C ALA A 418 10.77 -2.40 -26.00
N SER A 419 9.90 -1.61 -26.63
CA SER A 419 8.94 -0.76 -25.92
C SER A 419 7.60 -0.71 -26.63
N PHE A 420 6.51 -0.73 -25.86
CA PHE A 420 5.14 -0.53 -26.36
C PHE A 420 4.27 0.17 -25.33
N LEU A 421 3.21 0.85 -25.80
CA LEU A 421 2.24 1.50 -24.92
C LEU A 421 1.20 0.49 -24.41
N PRO A 422 0.68 0.65 -23.20
CA PRO A 422 -0.41 -0.19 -22.69
C PRO A 422 -1.62 -0.26 -23.62
N ALA A 423 -1.98 0.87 -24.23
CA ALA A 423 -3.10 0.98 -25.18
C ALA A 423 -2.86 0.28 -26.54
N ASP A 424 -1.64 -0.16 -26.82
CA ASP A 424 -1.31 -0.93 -28.02
C ASP A 424 -1.34 -2.45 -27.78
N ALA A 425 -1.61 -2.87 -26.55
CA ALA A 425 -1.67 -4.26 -26.11
C ALA A 425 -3.12 -4.66 -25.76
N ASN A 426 -3.42 -5.96 -25.89
CA ASN A 426 -4.66 -6.58 -25.44
C ASN A 426 -4.34 -7.83 -24.62
N LEU A 427 -5.32 -8.32 -23.85
CA LEU A 427 -5.21 -9.59 -23.13
C LEU A 427 -5.92 -10.71 -23.89
N SER A 428 -5.38 -11.93 -23.79
CA SER A 428 -5.98 -13.16 -24.32
C SER A 428 -5.86 -14.29 -23.29
N ASP A 429 -6.82 -15.20 -23.29
CA ASP A 429 -6.78 -16.45 -22.55
C ASP A 429 -6.03 -17.57 -23.29
N ASP A 430 -5.67 -17.35 -24.57
CA ASP A 430 -4.85 -18.27 -25.35
C ASP A 430 -3.35 -17.91 -25.24
N PRO A 431 -2.54 -18.78 -24.60
CA PRO A 431 -1.10 -18.56 -24.50
C PRO A 431 -0.39 -18.47 -25.85
N ALA A 432 -0.97 -19.05 -26.92
CA ALA A 432 -0.35 -19.05 -28.24
C ALA A 432 -0.44 -17.69 -28.97
N GLU A 433 -1.36 -16.82 -28.55
CA GLU A 433 -1.58 -15.52 -29.18
C GLU A 433 -0.63 -14.43 -28.65
N GLY A 434 -0.21 -14.53 -27.39
CA GLY A 434 0.60 -13.52 -26.72
C GLY A 434 2.10 -13.71 -26.86
N PHE A 435 2.86 -12.66 -26.57
CA PHE A 435 4.32 -12.72 -26.51
C PHE A 435 4.83 -12.99 -25.08
N VAL A 436 4.04 -12.68 -24.05
CA VAL A 436 4.35 -12.99 -22.66
C VAL A 436 3.09 -13.44 -21.93
N GLU A 437 3.25 -14.35 -20.98
CA GLU A 437 2.20 -14.85 -20.10
C GLU A 437 2.46 -14.42 -18.66
N GLY A 438 1.38 -14.17 -17.93
CA GLY A 438 1.48 -13.82 -16.51
C GLY A 438 0.13 -13.76 -15.79
N ASN A 439 0.18 -13.46 -14.51
CA ASN A 439 -1.02 -13.27 -13.70
C ASN A 439 -1.36 -11.79 -13.58
N ILE A 440 -2.64 -11.48 -13.64
CA ILE A 440 -3.15 -10.15 -13.35
C ILE A 440 -2.97 -9.88 -11.85
N ILE A 441 -2.18 -8.85 -11.51
CA ILE A 441 -1.86 -8.46 -10.13
C ILE A 441 -2.44 -7.11 -9.73
N SER A 442 -2.95 -6.33 -10.69
CA SER A 442 -3.67 -5.07 -10.43
C SER A 442 -4.64 -4.78 -11.55
N ILE A 443 -5.79 -4.22 -11.21
CA ILE A 443 -6.84 -3.78 -12.13
C ILE A 443 -7.27 -2.40 -11.67
N ILE A 444 -7.24 -1.40 -12.54
CA ILE A 444 -7.71 -0.04 -12.27
C ILE A 444 -8.67 0.36 -13.38
N TYR A 445 -9.91 0.67 -13.03
CA TYR A 445 -10.90 1.16 -14.00
C TYR A 445 -10.68 2.64 -14.31
N LYS A 446 -10.64 3.00 -15.59
CA LYS A 446 -10.35 4.35 -16.11
C LYS A 446 -11.60 5.02 -16.74
N GLY A 447 -12.77 4.57 -16.37
CA GLY A 447 -14.04 5.11 -16.84
C GLY A 447 -14.56 4.45 -18.11
N ASP A 448 -13.73 4.10 -19.08
CA ASP A 448 -14.11 3.44 -20.34
C ASP A 448 -13.24 2.23 -20.70
N HIS A 449 -12.17 1.99 -19.99
CA HIS A 449 -11.29 0.83 -20.12
C HIS A 449 -10.70 0.45 -18.76
N TYR A 450 -10.05 -0.71 -18.68
CA TYR A 450 -9.33 -1.20 -17.51
C TYR A 450 -7.83 -1.16 -17.78
N LYS A 451 -7.07 -0.59 -16.85
CA LYS A 451 -5.61 -0.68 -16.84
C LYS A 451 -5.20 -1.88 -16.00
N TYR A 452 -4.57 -2.84 -16.64
CA TYR A 452 -4.08 -4.06 -16.03
C TYR A 452 -2.59 -3.98 -15.78
N LYS A 453 -2.16 -4.60 -14.68
CA LYS A 453 -0.76 -4.92 -14.41
C LYS A 453 -0.62 -6.43 -14.37
N ILE A 454 0.17 -6.97 -15.28
CA ILE A 454 0.41 -8.40 -15.45
C ILE A 454 1.83 -8.71 -15.01
N ARG A 455 2.01 -9.65 -14.09
CA ARG A 455 3.31 -10.14 -13.65
C ARG A 455 3.65 -11.44 -14.36
N SER A 456 4.72 -11.44 -15.14
CA SER A 456 5.21 -12.63 -15.82
C SER A 456 5.88 -13.61 -14.86
N LYS A 457 6.18 -14.84 -15.34
CA LYS A 457 6.92 -15.87 -14.57
C LYS A 457 8.33 -15.42 -14.13
N ASN A 458 8.89 -14.43 -14.80
CA ASN A 458 10.23 -13.89 -14.51
C ASN A 458 10.19 -12.58 -13.70
N ASP A 459 9.06 -12.34 -12.97
CA ASP A 459 8.83 -11.14 -12.15
C ASP A 459 8.95 -9.81 -12.91
N VAL A 460 8.69 -9.81 -14.22
CA VAL A 460 8.59 -8.60 -15.03
C VAL A 460 7.13 -8.17 -15.10
N ASP A 461 6.87 -6.89 -14.84
CA ASP A 461 5.54 -6.31 -14.87
C ASP A 461 5.25 -5.69 -16.23
N TYR A 462 4.08 -6.03 -16.80
CA TYR A 462 3.55 -5.47 -18.04
C TYR A 462 2.23 -4.75 -17.77
N TYR A 463 2.02 -3.64 -18.45
CA TYR A 463 0.80 -2.84 -18.36
C TYR A 463 0.02 -2.95 -19.67
N VAL A 464 -1.29 -3.18 -19.56
CA VAL A 464 -2.21 -3.32 -20.70
C VAL A 464 -3.48 -2.54 -20.40
N ASP A 465 -3.94 -1.75 -21.39
CA ASP A 465 -5.24 -1.10 -21.35
C ASP A 465 -6.23 -1.93 -22.21
N ASP A 466 -7.25 -2.53 -21.58
CA ASP A 466 -8.21 -3.40 -22.24
C ASP A 466 -9.65 -2.97 -21.92
N GLU A 467 -10.57 -3.08 -22.89
CA GLU A 467 -11.99 -2.75 -22.70
C GLU A 467 -12.75 -3.86 -21.95
N TRP A 468 -12.22 -5.10 -21.91
CA TRP A 468 -12.85 -6.25 -21.29
C TRP A 468 -12.44 -6.39 -19.84
N LEU A 469 -13.40 -6.77 -18.98
CA LEU A 469 -13.14 -7.04 -17.57
C LEU A 469 -12.61 -8.47 -17.38
N TRP A 470 -11.37 -8.56 -16.91
CA TRP A 470 -10.70 -9.76 -16.42
C TRP A 470 -10.72 -9.79 -14.90
N ASN A 471 -10.45 -10.95 -14.28
CA ASN A 471 -10.40 -11.04 -12.82
C ASN A 471 -8.98 -10.93 -12.28
N MET A 472 -8.87 -10.45 -11.05
CA MET A 472 -7.61 -10.48 -10.31
C MET A 472 -7.12 -11.93 -10.18
N GLY A 473 -5.86 -12.17 -10.53
CA GLY A 473 -5.23 -13.49 -10.50
C GLY A 473 -5.44 -14.34 -11.75
N ASP A 474 -6.27 -13.90 -12.71
CA ASP A 474 -6.39 -14.61 -13.99
C ASP A 474 -5.03 -14.72 -14.65
N TYR A 475 -4.75 -15.90 -15.25
CA TYR A 475 -3.54 -16.15 -16.03
C TYR A 475 -3.82 -15.84 -17.48
N VAL A 476 -3.15 -14.86 -18.01
CA VAL A 476 -3.40 -14.29 -19.34
C VAL A 476 -2.14 -14.16 -20.16
N SER A 477 -2.28 -14.02 -21.48
CA SER A 477 -1.20 -13.62 -22.37
C SER A 477 -1.38 -12.19 -22.84
N VAL A 478 -0.27 -11.45 -22.98
CA VAL A 478 -0.22 -10.08 -23.49
C VAL A 478 0.01 -10.12 -25.00
N VAL A 479 -0.96 -9.64 -25.76
CA VAL A 479 -0.94 -9.62 -27.23
C VAL A 479 -0.63 -8.21 -27.71
N VAL A 480 0.48 -8.05 -28.44
CA VAL A 480 0.90 -6.77 -29.02
C VAL A 480 1.19 -6.96 -30.50
N PRO A 481 0.58 -6.20 -31.41
CA PRO A 481 0.93 -6.21 -32.84
C PRO A 481 2.39 -5.80 -33.07
N ASP A 482 3.11 -6.48 -33.94
CA ASP A 482 4.54 -6.22 -34.21
C ASP A 482 4.84 -4.78 -34.60
N GLU A 483 3.94 -4.15 -35.38
CA GLU A 483 4.06 -2.76 -35.81
C GLU A 483 3.93 -1.74 -34.69
N LYS A 484 3.45 -2.15 -33.49
CA LYS A 484 3.29 -1.30 -32.31
C LYS A 484 4.47 -1.38 -31.36
N ILE A 485 5.39 -2.32 -31.58
CA ILE A 485 6.59 -2.47 -30.78
C ILE A 485 7.72 -1.64 -31.39
N THR A 486 8.30 -0.76 -30.64
CA THR A 486 9.51 -0.02 -31.00
C THR A 486 10.74 -0.72 -30.44
N TYR A 487 11.82 -0.74 -31.18
CA TYR A 487 13.06 -1.41 -30.80
C TYR A 487 14.24 -0.42 -30.91
N GLU A 488 15.06 -0.37 -29.85
CA GLU A 488 16.25 0.47 -29.78
C GLU A 488 17.46 -0.34 -29.36
N VAL A 489 18.63 -0.09 -29.97
CA VAL A 489 19.90 -0.68 -29.54
C VAL A 489 20.44 0.09 -28.36
N ILE A 490 20.65 -0.61 -27.23
CA ILE A 490 21.22 -0.01 -26.04
C ILE A 490 22.74 -0.19 -26.07
N ASN A 491 23.47 0.90 -26.22
CA ASN A 491 24.91 0.89 -26.00
C ASN A 491 25.17 0.83 -24.47
N LYS A 492 25.42 -0.34 -23.89
CA LYS A 492 25.98 -0.47 -22.53
C LYS A 492 27.47 -0.07 -22.53
N GLY A 493 27.75 1.19 -22.88
CA GLY A 493 29.07 1.79 -22.87
C GLY A 493 29.00 3.16 -22.21
N ALA A 494 28.77 3.19 -20.90
CA ALA A 494 29.17 4.18 -19.90
C ALA A 494 28.36 3.89 -18.62
N ARG A 495 28.80 2.97 -17.79
CA ARG A 495 28.53 3.10 -16.37
C ARG A 495 29.41 4.28 -15.95
N ASP A 496 28.78 5.36 -15.57
CA ASP A 496 29.45 6.40 -14.79
C ASP A 496 29.99 5.72 -13.51
N ASP A 497 31.33 5.80 -13.36
CA ASP A 497 32.08 5.39 -12.18
C ASP A 497 31.67 6.20 -10.94
#